data_2de95234b198e073a0c9773c901680ae
#
_entry.id   2de95234b198e073a0c9773c901680ae
#
_cell.length_a   1.000
_cell.length_b   1.000
_cell.length_c   1.000
_cell.angle_alpha   90.00
_cell.angle_beta   90.00
_cell.angle_gamma   90.00
#
_symmetry.space_group_name_H-M   'P 1'
#
loop_
_entity.id
_entity.type
_entity.pdbx_description
1 polymer ?
#
loop_
_entity_poly.entity_id
_entity_poly.type
_entity_poly.pdbx_seq_one_letter_code
_entity_poly.pdbx_strand_id
1 'polypeptide(L)'
;MYNLIVLAGRPSDWTHEQFIHWWRGEHAEVTYPLPGLRRWLHTDLAEGTDERSAGWDGLSILSFDSREALDAALASEEWKAAVAHVGAMRGRRMIFTGDEKALVPERQDA
;
A
#
# COMPACT_ATOMS: atom_id res chain seq x y z
N MET A 1 4.05 5.28 14.80
CA MET A 1 3.42 5.89 13.61
C MET A 1 2.07 5.28 13.37
N TYR A 2 1.18 6.02 12.75
CA TYR A 2 -0.15 5.52 12.39
C TYR A 2 -0.13 5.14 10.90
N ASN A 3 -0.59 3.93 10.59
CA ASN A 3 -0.39 3.33 9.27
C ASN A 3 -1.68 3.13 8.50
N LEU A 4 -1.58 3.34 7.19
CA LEU A 4 -2.53 2.82 6.22
C LEU A 4 -1.89 1.58 5.60
N ILE A 5 -2.56 0.44 5.69
CA ILE A 5 -2.07 -0.84 5.18
C ILE A 5 -2.95 -1.23 4.00
N VAL A 6 -2.34 -1.44 2.84
CA VAL A 6 -3.06 -1.81 1.62
C VAL A 6 -2.56 -3.17 1.15
N LEU A 7 -3.48 -4.11 1.08
CA LEU A 7 -3.23 -5.41 0.49
C LEU A 7 -3.86 -5.39 -0.91
N ALA A 8 -3.08 -5.67 -1.94
CA ALA A 8 -3.52 -5.49 -3.32
C ALA A 8 -3.25 -6.72 -4.19
N GLY A 9 -4.18 -6.99 -5.09
CA GLY A 9 -4.08 -8.07 -6.05
C GLY A 9 -4.42 -7.61 -7.46
N ARG A 10 -3.76 -8.22 -8.44
CA ARG A 10 -3.90 -7.89 -9.86
C ARG A 10 -5.28 -8.22 -10.41
N PRO A 11 -5.72 -7.55 -11.47
CA PRO A 11 -6.86 -8.03 -12.24
C PRO A 11 -6.53 -9.37 -12.90
N SER A 12 -7.55 -10.13 -13.26
CA SER A 12 -7.40 -11.51 -13.73
C SER A 12 -6.61 -11.65 -15.03
N ASP A 13 -6.52 -10.59 -15.83
CA ASP A 13 -5.82 -10.59 -17.11
C ASP A 13 -4.39 -10.04 -17.03
N TRP A 14 -3.90 -9.76 -15.82
CA TRP A 14 -2.53 -9.30 -15.62
C TRP A 14 -1.67 -10.38 -14.97
N THR A 15 -0.37 -10.36 -15.27
CA THR A 15 0.61 -11.16 -14.52
C THR A 15 1.01 -10.42 -13.25
N HIS A 16 1.63 -11.15 -12.32
CA HIS A 16 2.19 -10.56 -11.11
C HIS A 16 3.22 -9.48 -11.46
N GLU A 17 4.11 -9.75 -12.41
CA GLU A 17 5.15 -8.80 -12.83
C GLU A 17 4.56 -7.53 -13.43
N GLN A 18 3.51 -7.64 -14.22
CA GLN A 18 2.81 -6.46 -14.76
C GLN A 18 2.22 -5.62 -13.63
N PHE A 19 1.62 -6.26 -12.63
CA PHE A 19 1.05 -5.55 -11.49
C PHE A 19 2.12 -4.82 -10.68
N ILE A 20 3.23 -5.48 -10.33
CA ILE A 20 4.31 -4.89 -9.55
C ILE A 20 4.96 -3.73 -10.31
N HIS A 21 5.18 -3.89 -11.60
CA HIS A 21 5.73 -2.82 -12.43
C HIS A 21 4.82 -1.58 -12.43
N TRP A 22 3.52 -1.77 -12.60
CA TRP A 22 2.54 -0.69 -12.57
C TRP A 22 2.48 -0.04 -11.18
N TRP A 23 2.44 -0.85 -10.13
CA TRP A 23 2.27 -0.35 -8.77
C TRP A 23 3.47 0.45 -8.29
N ARG A 24 4.68 0.00 -8.62
CA ARG A 24 5.92 0.71 -8.26
C ARG A 24 6.28 1.84 -9.22
N GLY A 25 5.67 1.88 -10.38
CA GLY A 25 5.86 2.92 -11.39
C GLY A 25 4.73 3.94 -11.40
N GLU A 26 3.78 3.77 -12.31
CA GLU A 26 2.71 4.73 -12.54
C GLU A 26 1.89 5.04 -11.30
N HIS A 27 1.52 4.01 -10.52
CA HIS A 27 0.72 4.22 -9.32
C HIS A 27 1.52 4.90 -8.21
N ALA A 28 2.82 4.65 -8.12
CA ALA A 28 3.66 5.31 -7.15
C ALA A 28 3.68 6.82 -7.37
N GLU A 29 3.70 7.27 -8.63
CA GLU A 29 3.73 8.69 -8.96
C GLU A 29 2.52 9.46 -8.40
N VAL A 30 1.34 8.85 -8.36
CA VAL A 30 0.15 9.49 -7.80
C VAL A 30 0.05 9.32 -6.28
N THR A 31 0.87 8.47 -5.69
CA THR A 31 0.89 8.23 -4.24
C THR A 31 1.92 9.09 -3.51
N TYR A 32 3.08 9.34 -4.12
CA TYR A 32 4.14 10.16 -3.51
C TYR A 32 3.66 11.52 -2.99
N PRO A 33 2.73 12.24 -3.67
CA PRO A 33 2.31 13.55 -3.20
C PRO A 33 1.37 13.56 -1.99
N LEU A 34 1.02 12.40 -1.42
CA LEU A 34 0.12 12.36 -0.26
C LEU A 34 0.65 13.24 0.87
N PRO A 35 -0.17 14.19 1.36
CA PRO A 35 0.28 15.09 2.42
C PRO A 35 0.53 14.32 3.72
N GLY A 36 1.61 14.66 4.40
CA GLY A 36 1.96 14.05 5.69
C GLY A 36 2.56 12.66 5.63
N LEU A 37 2.77 12.12 4.43
CA LEU A 37 3.40 10.80 4.27
C LEU A 37 4.83 10.84 4.78
N ARG A 38 5.14 10.00 5.79
CA ARG A 38 6.45 9.97 6.44
C ARG A 38 7.31 8.80 5.99
N ARG A 39 6.67 7.67 5.67
CA ARG A 39 7.36 6.45 5.28
C ARG A 39 6.42 5.63 4.43
N TRP A 40 6.96 5.03 3.39
CA TRP A 40 6.18 4.14 2.54
C TRP A 40 6.99 2.90 2.23
N LEU A 41 6.53 1.75 2.71
CA LEU A 41 7.15 0.45 2.48
C LEU A 41 6.25 -0.37 1.58
N HIS A 42 6.87 -1.10 0.67
CA HIS A 42 6.17 -1.94 -0.28
C HIS A 42 6.79 -3.32 -0.29
N THR A 43 5.96 -4.35 -0.07
CA THR A 43 6.40 -5.74 -0.11
C THR A 43 5.78 -6.42 -1.33
N ASP A 44 6.65 -6.97 -2.17
CA ASP A 44 6.28 -7.85 -3.27
C ASP A 44 5.99 -9.22 -2.66
N LEU A 45 4.74 -9.67 -2.72
CA LEU A 45 4.33 -10.89 -2.05
C LEU A 45 4.67 -12.10 -2.90
N ALA A 46 5.32 -13.09 -2.29
CA ALA A 46 5.51 -14.39 -2.92
C ALA A 46 4.16 -15.06 -3.11
N GLU A 47 4.05 -15.91 -4.11
CA GLU A 47 2.79 -16.61 -4.39
C GLU A 47 2.36 -17.45 -3.19
N GLY A 48 1.12 -17.23 -2.76
CA GLY A 48 0.57 -17.92 -1.60
C GLY A 48 0.29 -19.39 -1.88
N THR A 49 0.42 -20.20 -0.84
CA THR A 49 0.28 -21.66 -0.94
C THR A 49 -1.12 -22.15 -0.58
N ASP A 50 -1.99 -21.30 -0.07
CA ASP A 50 -3.38 -21.66 0.24
C ASP A 50 -4.36 -20.68 -0.41
N GLU A 51 -5.66 -21.02 -0.37
CA GLU A 51 -6.70 -20.24 -1.03
C GLU A 51 -6.81 -18.81 -0.50
N ARG A 52 -6.51 -18.59 0.77
CA ARG A 52 -6.64 -17.27 1.39
C ARG A 52 -5.54 -16.32 0.96
N SER A 53 -4.33 -16.85 0.76
CA SER A 53 -3.18 -16.04 0.36
C SER A 53 -3.00 -15.96 -1.15
N ALA A 54 -3.66 -16.83 -1.91
CA ALA A 54 -3.52 -16.86 -3.36
C ALA A 54 -4.07 -15.60 -4.01
N GLY A 55 -3.37 -15.12 -5.02
CA GLY A 55 -3.82 -13.97 -5.83
C GLY A 55 -3.58 -12.60 -5.22
N TRP A 56 -2.92 -12.51 -4.06
CA TRP A 56 -2.44 -11.25 -3.52
C TRP A 56 -1.02 -11.00 -4.02
N ASP A 57 -0.76 -9.78 -4.47
CA ASP A 57 0.50 -9.46 -5.16
C ASP A 57 1.39 -8.52 -4.37
N GLY A 58 0.83 -7.64 -3.56
CA GLY A 58 1.63 -6.69 -2.83
C GLY A 58 0.99 -6.20 -1.56
N LEU A 59 1.83 -5.83 -0.59
CA LEU A 59 1.44 -5.19 0.65
C LEU A 59 2.13 -3.84 0.73
N SER A 60 1.36 -2.80 0.98
CA SER A 60 1.88 -1.45 1.09
C SER A 60 1.57 -0.90 2.48
N ILE A 61 2.55 -0.29 3.12
CA ILE A 61 2.37 0.36 4.41
C ILE A 61 2.78 1.83 4.27
N LEU A 62 1.80 2.72 4.40
CA LEU A 62 2.00 4.16 4.36
C LEU A 62 1.88 4.70 5.77
N SER A 63 2.93 5.34 6.27
CA SER A 63 3.02 5.75 7.68
C SER A 63 2.94 7.26 7.83
N PHE A 64 2.18 7.68 8.84
CA PHE A 64 1.91 9.07 9.18
C PHE A 64 2.24 9.30 10.66
N ASP A 65 2.44 10.56 11.05
CA ASP A 65 2.80 10.89 12.44
C ASP A 65 1.69 10.53 13.44
N SER A 66 0.43 10.61 13.00
CA SER A 66 -0.72 10.43 13.87
C SER A 66 -1.94 9.99 13.07
N ARG A 67 -2.99 9.59 13.78
CA ARG A 67 -4.27 9.27 13.15
C ARG A 67 -4.84 10.51 12.45
N GLU A 68 -4.69 11.69 13.06
CA GLU A 68 -5.18 12.94 12.48
C GLU A 68 -4.46 13.26 11.17
N ALA A 69 -3.16 13.01 11.11
CA ALA A 69 -2.38 13.20 9.88
C ALA A 69 -2.83 12.23 8.78
N LEU A 70 -3.11 10.98 9.14
CA LEU A 70 -3.66 10.01 8.18
C LEU A 70 -5.05 10.45 7.70
N ASP A 71 -5.93 10.86 8.61
CA ASP A 71 -7.28 11.30 8.25
C ASP A 71 -7.23 12.48 7.29
N ALA A 72 -6.31 13.43 7.52
CA ALA A 72 -6.11 14.58 6.64
C ALA A 72 -5.63 14.12 5.23
N ALA A 73 -4.73 13.15 5.17
CA ALA A 73 -4.26 12.60 3.90
C ALA A 73 -5.39 11.92 3.14
N LEU A 74 -6.24 11.16 3.82
CA LEU A 74 -7.39 10.48 3.19
C LEU A 74 -8.47 11.45 2.71
N ALA A 75 -8.49 12.68 3.25
CA ALA A 75 -9.41 13.73 2.81
C ALA A 75 -8.84 14.58 1.68
N SER A 76 -7.60 14.36 1.27
CA SER A 76 -6.91 15.19 0.28
C SER A 76 -7.30 14.88 -1.16
N GLU A 77 -7.05 15.84 -2.04
CA GLU A 77 -7.24 15.64 -3.48
C GLU A 77 -6.24 14.60 -4.02
N GLU A 78 -5.04 14.54 -3.43
CA GLU A 78 -4.02 13.57 -3.81
C GLU A 78 -4.49 12.14 -3.54
N TRP A 79 -5.20 11.90 -2.43
CA TRP A 79 -5.78 10.60 -2.15
C TRP A 79 -6.89 10.25 -3.15
N LYS A 80 -7.73 11.22 -3.50
CA LYS A 80 -8.77 11.00 -4.51
C LYS A 80 -8.16 10.60 -5.85
N ALA A 81 -7.07 11.23 -6.24
CA ALA A 81 -6.35 10.88 -7.48
C ALA A 81 -5.78 9.47 -7.41
N ALA A 82 -5.20 9.08 -6.27
CA ALA A 82 -4.66 7.73 -6.09
C ALA A 82 -5.76 6.67 -6.16
N VAL A 83 -6.90 6.91 -5.52
CA VAL A 83 -8.04 5.99 -5.56
C VAL A 83 -8.60 5.85 -6.98
N ALA A 84 -8.72 6.95 -7.70
CA ALA A 84 -9.21 6.92 -9.09
C ALA A 84 -8.26 6.13 -9.99
N HIS A 85 -6.95 6.28 -9.79
CA HIS A 85 -5.94 5.56 -10.55
C HIS A 85 -6.02 4.05 -10.30
N VAL A 86 -6.16 3.64 -9.04
CA VAL A 86 -6.34 2.22 -8.68
C VAL A 86 -7.65 1.67 -9.24
N GLY A 87 -8.72 2.45 -9.17
CA GLY A 87 -10.02 2.04 -9.69
C GLY A 87 -10.00 1.69 -11.18
N ALA A 88 -9.19 2.41 -11.96
CA ALA A 88 -9.03 2.15 -13.39
C ALA A 88 -8.37 0.79 -13.65
N MET A 89 -7.51 0.32 -12.77
CA MET A 89 -6.83 -0.98 -12.89
C MET A 89 -7.76 -2.17 -12.62
N ARG A 90 -8.79 -1.97 -11.79
CA ARG A 90 -9.81 -2.97 -11.47
C ARG A 90 -9.29 -4.27 -10.83
N GLY A 91 -8.19 -4.19 -10.11
CA GLY A 91 -7.74 -5.27 -9.25
C GLY A 91 -8.51 -5.30 -7.94
N ARG A 92 -8.17 -6.24 -7.07
CA ARG A 92 -8.79 -6.30 -5.75
C ARG A 92 -7.89 -5.66 -4.69
N ARG A 93 -8.52 -5.21 -3.61
CA ARG A 93 -7.83 -4.45 -2.58
C ARG A 93 -8.52 -4.58 -1.24
N MET A 94 -7.72 -4.66 -0.16
CA MET A 94 -8.19 -4.53 1.21
C MET A 94 -7.38 -3.43 1.88
N ILE A 95 -8.06 -2.60 2.67
CA ILE A 95 -7.43 -1.46 3.34
C ILE A 95 -7.68 -1.56 4.83
N PHE A 96 -6.62 -1.36 5.61
CA PHE A 96 -6.67 -1.36 7.07
C PHE A 96 -5.96 -0.12 7.59
N THR A 97 -6.34 0.34 8.76
CA THR A 97 -5.62 1.42 9.46
C THR A 97 -5.32 0.97 10.88
N GLY A 98 -4.23 1.44 11.43
CA GLY A 98 -3.88 1.09 12.79
C GLY A 98 -2.59 1.72 13.28
N ASP A 99 -2.41 1.66 14.59
CA ASP A 99 -1.23 2.19 15.26
C ASP A 99 -0.12 1.14 15.26
N GLU A 100 1.08 1.58 14.90
CA GLU A 100 2.24 0.70 14.86
C GLU A 100 2.95 0.70 16.21
N LYS A 101 3.30 -0.50 16.67
CA LYS A 101 4.11 -0.68 17.87
C LYS A 101 5.31 -1.57 17.52
N ALA A 102 6.51 -1.02 17.63
CA ALA A 102 7.72 -1.80 17.42
C ALA A 102 8.04 -2.60 18.70
N LEU A 103 7.68 -3.88 18.69
CA LEU A 103 7.99 -4.76 19.83
C LEU A 103 9.47 -5.12 19.87
N VAL A 104 10.09 -5.25 18.70
CA VAL A 104 11.53 -5.37 18.55
C VAL A 104 11.95 -4.31 17.52
N PRO A 105 12.60 -3.22 17.94
CA PRO A 105 13.10 -2.22 17.00
C PRO A 105 14.13 -2.79 16.05
N GLU A 106 14.31 -2.16 14.90
CA GLU A 106 15.32 -2.58 13.95
C GLU A 106 16.69 -2.64 14.62
N ARG A 107 17.39 -3.77 14.42
CA ARG A 107 18.72 -3.99 14.94
C ARG A 107 19.76 -3.71 13.88
N GLN A 108 20.77 -2.91 14.23
CA GLN A 108 21.82 -2.54 13.29
C GLN A 108 22.94 -3.57 13.21
N ASP A 109 23.10 -4.38 14.25
CA ASP A 109 24.09 -5.45 14.32
C ASP A 109 23.39 -6.79 14.22
N ALA A 110 23.22 -7.25 13.03
CA ALA A 110 22.63 -8.57 12.81
C ALA A 110 23.70 -9.62 12.59
#